data_c827eb5324f10ac20711b722abc91036
#
_entry.id   c827eb5324f10ac20711b722abc91036
#
_cell.length_a   1.000
_cell.length_b   1.000
_cell.length_c   1.000
_cell.angle_alpha   90.00
_cell.angle_beta   90.00
_cell.angle_gamma   90.00
#
_symmetry.space_group_name_H-M   'P 1'
#
loop_
_entity.id
_entity.type
_entity.pdbx_description
1 polymer ?
#
loop_
_entity_poly.entity_id
_entity_poly.type
_entity_poly.pdbx_seq_one_letter_code
_entity_poly.pdbx_strand_id
1 'polypeptide(L)'
;MALDFAFLQTGFLLPDEKDNAVFTPSEQERITRARRRRPRKEIIEEGLFPRRRGGARLPINRQSFNKESAKFVQQRLDTFLPDMSKTAKANLNRALRKSFDNASELGLTGRELENFIRKDISKVIGKKNLGRAMNIARTEGSAISNFAMNESAKGTGLSLTKEWLTQRDGRVRDSHLFADGLEVGMNEPFVISGYKLRYPADSGLGAPAGLVCNCRCTLIYHEKRI
;
A
#
# COMPACT_ATOMS: atom_id res chain seq x y z
N MET A 1 4.24 25.89 -6.97
CA MET A 1 3.81 24.77 -7.79
C MET A 1 2.44 24.33 -7.30
N ALA A 2 1.41 24.61 -8.08
CA ALA A 2 0.03 24.27 -7.77
C ALA A 2 -0.11 22.76 -7.92
N LEU A 3 -0.28 22.07 -6.81
CA LEU A 3 -0.74 20.68 -6.79
C LEU A 3 -2.23 20.71 -7.09
N ASP A 4 -2.64 19.93 -8.09
CA ASP A 4 -3.96 19.92 -8.69
C ASP A 4 -5.10 20.00 -7.66
N PHE A 5 -5.74 21.13 -7.62
CA PHE A 5 -6.96 21.43 -6.86
C PHE A 5 -8.15 20.54 -7.24
N ALA A 6 -8.09 19.88 -8.39
CA ALA A 6 -9.11 18.95 -8.89
C ALA A 6 -9.30 17.69 -8.02
N PHE A 7 -8.29 17.31 -7.25
CA PHE A 7 -8.32 16.08 -6.45
C PHE A 7 -9.27 16.15 -5.24
N LEU A 8 -9.59 17.35 -4.78
CA LEU A 8 -10.40 17.55 -3.56
C LEU A 8 -11.84 18.01 -3.82
N GLN A 9 -12.13 18.60 -4.99
CA GLN A 9 -13.46 19.11 -5.30
C GLN A 9 -14.36 18.15 -6.07
N THR A 10 -13.80 17.27 -6.87
CA THR A 10 -14.56 16.22 -7.57
C THR A 10 -14.38 14.95 -6.77
N GLY A 11 -15.40 14.60 -5.98
CA GLY A 11 -15.38 13.38 -5.19
C GLY A 11 -14.65 12.25 -5.94
N PHE A 12 -13.48 11.90 -5.48
CA PHE A 12 -12.61 10.82 -5.91
C PHE A 12 -12.94 10.29 -7.31
N LEU A 13 -12.21 10.75 -8.32
CA LEU A 13 -12.26 10.12 -9.65
C LEU A 13 -12.11 8.61 -9.45
N LEU A 14 -13.13 7.91 -9.89
CA LEU A 14 -13.16 6.46 -9.89
C LEU A 14 -11.99 5.93 -10.72
N PRO A 15 -11.52 4.71 -10.46
CA PRO A 15 -10.34 4.11 -11.07
C PRO A 15 -10.48 3.78 -12.57
N ASP A 16 -11.30 4.50 -13.32
CA ASP A 16 -11.49 4.33 -14.76
C ASP A 16 -10.62 5.26 -15.60
N GLU A 17 -9.83 6.14 -15.00
CA GLU A 17 -8.70 6.70 -15.76
C GLU A 17 -7.71 5.56 -15.98
N LYS A 18 -7.83 4.96 -17.15
CA LYS A 18 -6.79 4.08 -17.71
C LYS A 18 -5.49 4.84 -17.58
N ASP A 19 -4.52 4.26 -16.89
CA ASP A 19 -3.17 4.77 -16.88
C ASP A 19 -2.80 5.14 -18.32
N ASN A 20 -2.60 6.44 -18.61
CA ASN A 20 -2.11 6.90 -19.91
C ASN A 20 -0.63 6.55 -20.10
N ALA A 21 -0.14 5.57 -19.36
CA ALA A 21 1.21 5.09 -19.49
C ALA A 21 1.40 4.41 -20.85
N VAL A 22 2.32 4.94 -21.64
CA VAL A 22 2.75 4.31 -22.88
C VAL A 22 3.74 3.20 -22.52
N PHE A 23 3.35 1.96 -22.76
CA PHE A 23 4.19 0.78 -22.50
C PHE A 23 4.91 0.33 -23.76
N THR A 24 6.15 -0.05 -23.62
CA THR A 24 6.91 -0.74 -24.67
C THR A 24 6.30 -2.11 -24.98
N PRO A 25 6.57 -2.71 -26.13
CA PRO A 25 6.06 -4.05 -26.47
C PRO A 25 6.40 -5.11 -25.42
N SER A 26 7.60 -5.08 -24.84
CA SER A 26 8.03 -5.99 -23.79
C SER A 26 7.26 -5.79 -22.47
N GLU A 27 6.94 -4.56 -22.13
CA GLU A 27 6.11 -4.21 -20.97
C GLU A 27 4.65 -4.65 -21.17
N GLN A 28 4.11 -4.49 -22.38
CA GLN A 28 2.79 -4.98 -22.76
C GLN A 28 2.69 -6.51 -22.64
N GLU A 29 3.70 -7.22 -23.09
CA GLU A 29 3.77 -8.69 -22.93
C GLU A 29 3.80 -9.08 -21.45
N ARG A 30 4.58 -8.37 -20.63
CA ARG A 30 4.65 -8.59 -19.19
C ARG A 30 3.30 -8.37 -18.50
N ILE A 31 2.59 -7.28 -18.83
CA ILE A 31 1.23 -7.00 -18.34
C ILE A 31 0.27 -8.12 -18.73
N THR A 32 0.30 -8.55 -19.99
CA THR A 32 -0.54 -9.63 -20.50
C THR A 32 -0.27 -10.94 -19.77
N ARG A 33 1.00 -11.25 -19.51
CA ARG A 33 1.42 -12.44 -18.76
C ARG A 33 0.94 -12.37 -17.29
N ALA A 34 1.04 -11.20 -16.64
CA ALA A 34 0.56 -10.99 -15.29
C ALA A 34 -0.96 -11.18 -15.17
N ARG A 35 -1.74 -10.67 -16.15
CA ARG A 35 -3.20 -10.85 -16.20
C ARG A 35 -3.63 -12.31 -16.36
N ARG A 36 -2.85 -13.14 -17.07
CA ARG A 36 -3.13 -14.57 -17.25
C ARG A 36 -2.81 -15.42 -16.03
N ARG A 37 -2.02 -14.92 -15.09
CA ARG A 37 -1.72 -15.64 -13.86
C ARG A 37 -2.94 -15.65 -12.95
N ARG A 38 -3.22 -16.80 -12.31
CA ARG A 38 -4.30 -16.90 -11.32
C ARG A 38 -3.99 -15.99 -10.12
N PRO A 39 -5.03 -15.36 -9.51
CA PRO A 39 -4.85 -14.63 -8.27
C PRO A 39 -4.18 -15.52 -7.22
N ARG A 40 -3.16 -15.02 -6.57
CA ARG A 40 -2.51 -15.73 -5.45
C ARG A 40 -3.30 -15.47 -4.16
N LYS A 41 -4.54 -15.97 -4.07
CA LYS A 41 -5.37 -15.83 -2.87
C LYS A 41 -4.63 -16.29 -1.61
N GLU A 42 -3.93 -17.42 -1.69
CA GLU A 42 -3.19 -18.01 -0.58
C GLU A 42 -2.11 -17.11 0.02
N ILE A 43 -1.45 -16.29 -0.80
CA ILE A 43 -0.38 -15.40 -0.31
C ILE A 43 -0.95 -14.16 0.38
N ILE A 44 -2.12 -13.71 -0.05
CA ILE A 44 -2.76 -12.48 0.43
C ILE A 44 -3.63 -12.75 1.66
N GLU A 45 -4.20 -13.97 1.75
CA GLU A 45 -5.04 -14.41 2.87
C GLU A 45 -4.23 -14.90 4.08
N GLU A 46 -2.95 -15.26 3.89
CA GLU A 46 -2.12 -15.85 4.96
C GLU A 46 -1.53 -14.86 5.96
N GLY A 47 -2.00 -13.62 5.95
CA GLY A 47 -1.74 -12.72 7.06
C GLY A 47 -0.65 -11.69 6.85
N LEU A 48 -0.51 -10.86 7.87
CA LEU A 48 0.29 -9.64 7.96
C LEU A 48 1.79 -9.85 7.67
N PHE A 49 2.27 -11.09 7.62
CA PHE A 49 3.68 -11.40 7.49
C PHE A 49 3.94 -12.28 6.26
N PRO A 50 4.62 -11.75 5.23
CA PRO A 50 4.95 -12.50 4.03
C PRO A 50 5.85 -13.71 4.35
N ARG A 51 5.65 -14.78 3.60
CA ARG A 51 6.51 -15.96 3.66
C ARG A 51 7.73 -15.80 2.77
N ARG A 52 8.82 -16.44 3.13
CA ARG A 52 9.97 -16.63 2.24
C ARG A 52 9.58 -17.56 1.07
N ARG A 53 10.28 -17.44 -0.05
CA ARG A 53 10.23 -18.45 -1.11
C ARG A 53 10.70 -19.78 -0.49
N GLY A 54 9.79 -20.76 -0.37
CA GLY A 54 10.05 -22.02 0.37
C GLY A 54 9.24 -22.16 1.67
N GLY A 55 8.33 -21.23 1.98
CA GLY A 55 7.30 -21.40 3.02
C GLY A 55 7.67 -20.92 4.43
N ALA A 56 8.95 -20.64 4.72
CA ALA A 56 9.33 -20.10 6.03
C ALA A 56 8.90 -18.65 6.21
N ARG A 57 8.39 -18.27 7.37
CA ARG A 57 8.08 -16.88 7.71
C ARG A 57 9.34 -16.09 8.00
N LEU A 58 9.35 -14.80 7.62
CA LEU A 58 10.40 -13.90 8.08
C LEU A 58 10.35 -13.75 9.60
N PRO A 59 11.50 -13.59 10.27
CA PRO A 59 11.56 -13.38 11.72
C PRO A 59 11.13 -11.95 12.11
N ILE A 60 10.01 -11.51 11.58
CA ILE A 60 9.38 -10.22 11.88
C ILE A 60 8.38 -10.45 13.00
N ASN A 61 8.57 -9.76 14.12
CA ASN A 61 7.63 -9.81 15.23
C ASN A 61 6.58 -8.67 15.14
N ARG A 62 5.44 -8.86 15.78
CA ARG A 62 4.35 -7.89 15.82
C ARG A 62 4.77 -6.54 16.44
N GLN A 63 5.64 -6.57 17.43
CA GLN A 63 6.11 -5.36 18.10
C GLN A 63 6.91 -4.45 17.15
N SER A 64 7.83 -5.03 16.36
CA SER A 64 8.56 -4.30 15.33
C SER A 64 7.62 -3.68 14.30
N PHE A 65 6.66 -4.48 13.79
CA PHE A 65 5.65 -3.99 12.85
C PHE A 65 4.83 -2.83 13.41
N ASN A 66 4.33 -2.94 14.65
CA ASN A 66 3.52 -1.89 15.27
C ASN A 66 4.32 -0.61 15.50
N LYS A 67 5.60 -0.73 15.90
CA LYS A 67 6.50 0.41 16.08
C LYS A 67 6.70 1.18 14.77
N GLU A 68 6.97 0.48 13.68
CA GLU A 68 7.16 1.11 12.37
C GLU A 68 5.84 1.69 11.82
N SER A 69 4.72 1.00 12.01
CA SER A 69 3.39 1.52 11.66
C SER A 69 3.09 2.85 12.38
N ALA A 70 3.38 2.93 13.67
CA ALA A 70 3.15 4.14 14.46
C ALA A 70 3.99 5.32 13.97
N LYS A 71 5.26 5.10 13.65
CA LYS A 71 6.16 6.12 13.06
C LYS A 71 5.61 6.63 11.73
N PHE A 72 5.19 5.73 10.85
CA PHE A 72 4.68 6.07 9.54
C PHE A 72 3.44 6.96 9.62
N VAL A 73 2.46 6.57 10.47
CA VAL A 73 1.22 7.35 10.66
C VAL A 73 1.55 8.77 11.13
N GLN A 74 2.53 8.92 12.01
CA GLN A 74 2.93 10.24 12.50
C GLN A 74 3.53 11.14 11.42
N GLN A 75 4.34 10.56 10.53
CA GLN A 75 5.05 11.33 9.49
C GLN A 75 4.14 11.69 8.30
N ARG A 76 3.17 10.83 7.97
CA ARG A 76 2.40 10.94 6.73
C ARG A 76 1.26 11.95 6.78
N LEU A 77 0.61 12.11 7.91
CA LEU A 77 -0.64 12.87 7.98
C LEU A 77 -0.46 14.39 7.85
N ASP A 78 0.73 14.91 8.13
CA ASP A 78 1.03 16.31 7.91
C ASP A 78 1.15 16.67 6.41
N THR A 79 1.47 15.66 5.58
CA THR A 79 1.71 15.84 4.15
C THR A 79 0.51 15.53 3.26
N PHE A 80 -0.41 14.66 3.69
CA PHE A 80 -1.40 14.06 2.80
C PHE A 80 -2.77 14.76 2.74
N LEU A 81 -3.09 15.63 3.68
CA LEU A 81 -4.39 16.32 3.78
C LEU A 81 -4.22 17.83 3.99
N PRO A 82 -3.65 18.56 3.01
CA PRO A 82 -3.34 19.98 3.18
C PRO A 82 -4.58 20.82 3.51
N ASP A 83 -5.76 20.47 2.99
CA ASP A 83 -6.99 21.27 3.09
C ASP A 83 -7.86 20.95 4.32
N MET A 84 -7.44 20.05 5.18
CA MET A 84 -8.14 19.80 6.44
C MET A 84 -7.63 20.71 7.53
N SER A 85 -8.54 21.18 8.39
CA SER A 85 -8.16 21.91 9.59
C SER A 85 -7.21 21.06 10.47
N LYS A 86 -6.33 21.72 11.22
CA LYS A 86 -5.40 21.04 12.14
C LYS A 86 -6.13 20.07 13.09
N THR A 87 -7.30 20.48 13.60
CA THR A 87 -8.13 19.67 14.49
C THR A 87 -8.68 18.41 13.76
N ALA A 88 -9.17 18.57 12.52
CA ALA A 88 -9.69 17.44 11.76
C ALA A 88 -8.58 16.45 11.40
N LYS A 89 -7.39 16.93 11.03
CA LYS A 89 -6.20 16.10 10.80
C LYS A 89 -5.82 15.33 12.07
N ALA A 90 -5.76 16.00 13.22
CA ALA A 90 -5.41 15.37 14.49
C ALA A 90 -6.43 14.28 14.88
N ASN A 91 -7.72 14.52 14.66
CA ASN A 91 -8.77 13.53 14.94
C ASN A 91 -8.69 12.32 14.00
N LEU A 92 -8.46 12.54 12.72
CA LEU A 92 -8.27 11.47 11.74
C LEU A 92 -7.01 10.65 12.05
N ASN A 93 -5.93 11.31 12.42
CA ASN A 93 -4.68 10.70 12.85
C ASN A 93 -4.88 9.78 14.05
N ARG A 94 -5.56 10.29 15.08
CA ARG A 94 -5.87 9.52 16.28
C ARG A 94 -6.74 8.31 15.97
N ALA A 95 -7.75 8.47 15.09
CA ALA A 95 -8.62 7.38 14.66
C ALA A 95 -7.84 6.31 13.90
N LEU A 96 -7.00 6.70 12.94
CA LEU A 96 -6.16 5.77 12.17
C LEU A 96 -5.21 4.98 13.08
N ARG A 97 -4.48 5.67 13.98
CA ARG A 97 -3.56 5.01 14.92
C ARG A 97 -4.31 3.98 15.76
N LYS A 98 -5.38 4.42 16.43
CA LYS A 98 -6.19 3.53 17.26
C LYS A 98 -6.75 2.34 16.50
N SER A 99 -7.22 2.57 15.27
CA SER A 99 -7.72 1.49 14.41
C SER A 99 -6.63 0.50 14.04
N PHE A 100 -5.41 0.98 13.75
CA PHE A 100 -4.29 0.11 13.44
C PHE A 100 -3.83 -0.71 14.65
N ASP A 101 -3.70 -0.07 15.81
CA ASP A 101 -3.31 -0.75 17.05
C ASP A 101 -4.31 -1.86 17.38
N ASN A 102 -5.60 -1.53 17.41
CA ASN A 102 -6.66 -2.50 17.69
C ASN A 102 -6.74 -3.62 16.64
N ALA A 103 -6.63 -3.28 15.36
CA ALA A 103 -6.66 -4.26 14.28
C ALA A 103 -5.45 -5.21 14.36
N SER A 104 -4.29 -4.69 14.75
CA SER A 104 -3.08 -5.49 14.95
C SER A 104 -3.23 -6.45 16.13
N GLU A 105 -3.83 -6.03 17.24
CA GLU A 105 -4.13 -6.89 18.39
C GLU A 105 -5.11 -8.00 18.03
N LEU A 106 -6.12 -7.69 17.19
CA LEU A 106 -7.11 -8.64 16.71
C LEU A 106 -6.58 -9.54 15.57
N GLY A 107 -5.40 -9.25 15.03
CA GLY A 107 -4.82 -10.01 13.93
C GLY A 107 -5.53 -9.80 12.59
N LEU A 108 -6.26 -8.68 12.42
CA LEU A 108 -7.03 -8.39 11.20
C LEU A 108 -6.11 -8.10 10.03
N THR A 109 -6.48 -8.61 8.86
CA THR A 109 -5.71 -8.44 7.62
C THR A 109 -6.61 -8.20 6.42
N GLY A 110 -6.04 -7.72 5.31
CA GLY A 110 -6.74 -7.58 4.05
C GLY A 110 -8.06 -6.81 4.17
N ARG A 111 -9.15 -7.39 3.70
CA ARG A 111 -10.47 -6.76 3.69
C ARG A 111 -11.05 -6.50 5.09
N GLU A 112 -10.73 -7.35 6.06
CA GLU A 112 -11.18 -7.16 7.44
C GLU A 112 -10.54 -5.92 8.06
N LEU A 113 -9.23 -5.75 7.86
CA LEU A 113 -8.49 -4.56 8.26
C LEU A 113 -9.06 -3.29 7.59
N GLU A 114 -9.27 -3.33 6.26
CA GLU A 114 -9.88 -2.20 5.53
C GLU A 114 -11.24 -1.82 6.10
N ASN A 115 -12.12 -2.79 6.36
CA ASN A 115 -13.46 -2.56 6.91
C ASN A 115 -13.40 -2.01 8.34
N PHE A 116 -12.48 -2.51 9.15
CA PHE A 116 -12.29 -2.04 10.52
C PHE A 116 -11.86 -0.57 10.55
N ILE A 117 -10.82 -0.23 9.79
CA ILE A 117 -10.34 1.15 9.67
C ILE A 117 -11.42 2.06 9.08
N ARG A 118 -12.15 1.62 8.03
CA ARG A 118 -13.25 2.38 7.44
C ARG A 118 -14.32 2.74 8.45
N LYS A 119 -14.69 1.80 9.33
CA LYS A 119 -15.70 2.02 10.37
C LYS A 119 -15.30 3.17 11.32
N ASP A 120 -14.05 3.22 11.71
CA ASP A 120 -13.55 4.26 12.61
C ASP A 120 -13.35 5.60 11.90
N ILE A 121 -12.80 5.60 10.69
CA ILE A 121 -12.68 6.81 9.87
C ILE A 121 -14.07 7.42 9.58
N SER A 122 -15.08 6.61 9.30
CA SER A 122 -16.43 7.10 9.01
C SER A 122 -17.08 7.86 10.18
N LYS A 123 -16.66 7.58 11.42
CA LYS A 123 -17.10 8.35 12.60
C LYS A 123 -16.50 9.77 12.60
N VAL A 124 -15.29 9.92 12.06
CA VAL A 124 -14.59 11.21 12.00
C VAL A 124 -15.07 12.08 10.84
N ILE A 125 -15.20 11.50 9.64
CA ILE A 125 -15.55 12.24 8.42
C ILE A 125 -17.06 12.25 8.10
N GLY A 126 -17.86 11.56 8.90
CA GLY A 126 -19.30 11.46 8.80
C GLY A 126 -19.81 10.35 7.88
N LYS A 127 -20.96 9.77 8.26
CA LYS A 127 -21.57 8.60 7.56
C LYS A 127 -21.93 8.87 6.09
N LYS A 128 -22.18 10.13 5.72
CA LYS A 128 -22.49 10.50 4.32
C LYS A 128 -21.32 10.31 3.37
N ASN A 129 -20.09 10.17 3.90
CA ASN A 129 -18.84 10.06 3.14
C ASN A 129 -18.24 8.65 3.17
N LEU A 130 -19.06 7.61 3.20
CA LEU A 130 -18.58 6.22 3.31
C LEU A 130 -17.62 5.80 2.19
N GLY A 131 -17.85 6.25 0.95
CA GLY A 131 -16.95 5.99 -0.18
C GLY A 131 -15.57 6.59 0.06
N ARG A 132 -15.53 7.85 0.52
CA ARG A 132 -14.27 8.54 0.88
C ARG A 132 -13.57 7.84 2.05
N ALA A 133 -14.34 7.40 3.06
CA ALA A 133 -13.78 6.63 4.18
C ALA A 133 -13.12 5.32 3.73
N MET A 134 -13.75 4.61 2.79
CA MET A 134 -13.19 3.37 2.23
C MET A 134 -11.91 3.63 1.44
N ASN A 135 -11.89 4.68 0.62
CA ASN A 135 -10.71 5.02 -0.17
C ASN A 135 -9.53 5.41 0.73
N ILE A 136 -9.77 6.21 1.77
CA ILE A 136 -8.75 6.56 2.78
C ILE A 136 -8.28 5.29 3.49
N ALA A 137 -9.20 4.47 3.98
CA ALA A 137 -8.87 3.25 4.72
C ALA A 137 -8.00 2.31 3.90
N ARG A 138 -8.34 2.11 2.63
CA ARG A 138 -7.58 1.23 1.72
C ARG A 138 -6.22 1.83 1.40
N THR A 139 -6.16 3.11 1.05
CA THR A 139 -4.90 3.78 0.69
C THR A 139 -3.94 3.80 1.87
N GLU A 140 -4.40 4.26 3.03
CA GLU A 140 -3.57 4.36 4.23
C GLU A 140 -3.25 2.98 4.80
N GLY A 141 -4.23 2.05 4.80
CA GLY A 141 -4.02 0.68 5.23
C GLY A 141 -2.93 -0.03 4.43
N SER A 142 -2.99 0.08 3.10
CA SER A 142 -1.98 -0.48 2.21
C SER A 142 -0.60 0.18 2.43
N ALA A 143 -0.56 1.52 2.51
CA ALA A 143 0.68 2.25 2.68
C ALA A 143 1.38 1.92 4.01
N ILE A 144 0.63 1.92 5.12
CA ILE A 144 1.17 1.61 6.46
C ILE A 144 1.67 0.17 6.51
N SER A 145 0.87 -0.78 6.03
CA SER A 145 1.24 -2.20 6.05
C SER A 145 2.51 -2.47 5.24
N ASN A 146 2.60 -1.91 4.03
CA ASN A 146 3.76 -2.12 3.18
C ASN A 146 5.02 -1.41 3.72
N PHE A 147 4.87 -0.19 4.27
CA PHE A 147 5.97 0.50 4.95
C PHE A 147 6.50 -0.30 6.13
N ALA A 148 5.60 -0.64 7.07
CA ALA A 148 5.99 -1.31 8.31
C ALA A 148 6.65 -2.66 8.03
N MET A 149 6.13 -3.39 7.03
CA MET A 149 6.70 -4.65 6.59
C MET A 149 8.10 -4.46 5.98
N ASN A 150 8.25 -3.45 5.11
CA ASN A 150 9.54 -3.15 4.47
C ASN A 150 10.61 -2.77 5.51
N GLU A 151 10.28 -1.92 6.48
CA GLU A 151 11.23 -1.53 7.53
C GLU A 151 11.51 -2.67 8.52
N SER A 152 10.49 -3.46 8.85
CA SER A 152 10.70 -4.64 9.69
C SER A 152 11.54 -5.71 9.02
N ALA A 153 11.39 -5.89 7.70
CA ALA A 153 12.23 -6.81 6.92
C ALA A 153 13.69 -6.35 6.88
N LYS A 154 13.96 -5.05 6.73
CA LYS A 154 15.30 -4.49 6.86
C LYS A 154 15.90 -4.75 8.24
N GLY A 155 15.09 -4.60 9.28
CA GLY A 155 15.49 -4.81 10.67
C GLY A 155 15.87 -6.25 11.03
N THR A 156 15.59 -7.24 10.16
CA THR A 156 15.99 -8.64 10.39
C THR A 156 17.48 -8.89 10.24
N GLY A 157 18.21 -7.99 9.59
CA GLY A 157 19.64 -8.18 9.25
C GLY A 157 19.92 -9.23 8.18
N LEU A 158 18.87 -9.84 7.60
CA LEU A 158 19.01 -10.82 6.53
C LEU A 158 19.32 -10.15 5.19
N SER A 159 20.12 -10.82 4.34
CA SER A 159 20.30 -10.38 2.96
C SER A 159 19.06 -10.72 2.14
N LEU A 160 18.23 -9.74 1.89
CA LEU A 160 16.93 -9.91 1.22
C LEU A 160 16.86 -9.11 -0.07
N THR A 161 16.02 -9.61 -0.99
CA THR A 161 15.40 -8.85 -2.06
C THR A 161 13.90 -8.72 -1.79
N LYS A 162 13.24 -7.81 -2.50
CA LYS A 162 11.80 -7.61 -2.43
C LYS A 162 11.17 -7.67 -3.82
N GLU A 163 10.06 -8.39 -3.93
CA GLU A 163 9.28 -8.58 -5.15
C GLU A 163 7.93 -7.89 -5.03
N TRP A 164 7.54 -7.14 -6.08
CA TRP A 164 6.23 -6.54 -6.16
C TRP A 164 5.17 -7.58 -6.50
N LEU A 165 4.12 -7.68 -5.69
CA LEU A 165 3.01 -8.61 -5.88
C LEU A 165 1.70 -7.85 -6.05
N THR A 166 1.00 -8.07 -7.15
CA THR A 166 -0.35 -7.53 -7.38
C THR A 166 -1.43 -8.55 -7.03
N GLN A 167 -2.67 -8.07 -6.91
CA GLN A 167 -3.86 -8.92 -6.75
C GLN A 167 -4.18 -9.73 -8.02
N ARG A 168 -3.64 -9.34 -9.18
CA ARG A 168 -3.88 -9.99 -10.49
C ARG A 168 -5.36 -10.09 -10.87
N ASP A 169 -6.19 -9.20 -10.36
CA ASP A 169 -7.60 -9.08 -10.75
C ASP A 169 -7.80 -7.94 -11.76
N GLY A 170 -9.01 -7.85 -12.34
CA GLY A 170 -9.35 -6.85 -13.36
C GLY A 170 -9.36 -5.39 -12.86
N ARG A 171 -9.05 -5.14 -11.57
CA ARG A 171 -8.99 -3.81 -10.97
C ARG A 171 -7.57 -3.33 -10.73
N VAL A 172 -6.57 -4.12 -11.10
CA VAL A 172 -5.16 -3.72 -11.00
C VAL A 172 -4.81 -2.86 -12.20
N ARG A 173 -4.18 -1.72 -11.96
CA ARG A 173 -3.68 -0.81 -13.01
C ARG A 173 -2.63 -1.50 -13.86
N ASP A 174 -2.54 -1.13 -15.13
CA ASP A 174 -1.56 -1.71 -16.05
C ASP A 174 -0.12 -1.44 -15.62
N SER A 175 0.17 -0.24 -15.09
CA SER A 175 1.46 0.09 -14.52
C SER A 175 1.86 -0.82 -13.34
N HIS A 176 0.89 -1.19 -12.51
CA HIS A 176 1.14 -2.11 -11.40
C HIS A 176 1.23 -3.57 -11.88
N LEU A 177 0.46 -3.96 -12.91
CA LEU A 177 0.61 -5.28 -13.54
C LEU A 177 1.98 -5.44 -14.20
N PHE A 178 2.51 -4.37 -14.79
CA PHE A 178 3.89 -4.34 -15.27
C PHE A 178 4.89 -4.63 -14.14
N ALA A 179 4.65 -4.07 -12.96
CA ALA A 179 5.51 -4.28 -11.81
C ALA A 179 5.38 -5.69 -11.18
N ASP A 180 4.31 -6.45 -11.49
CA ASP A 180 4.07 -7.77 -10.88
C ASP A 180 5.22 -8.73 -11.11
N GLY A 181 5.84 -9.20 -10.01
CA GLY A 181 7.02 -10.05 -10.03
C GLY A 181 8.33 -9.33 -10.36
N LEU A 182 8.36 -7.99 -10.38
CA LEU A 182 9.63 -7.26 -10.38
C LEU A 182 10.32 -7.47 -9.03
N GLU A 183 11.59 -7.84 -9.06
CA GLU A 183 12.43 -8.04 -7.89
C GLU A 183 13.54 -7.00 -7.86
N VAL A 184 13.74 -6.34 -6.72
CA VAL A 184 14.80 -5.35 -6.50
C VAL A 184 15.48 -5.59 -5.16
N GLY A 185 16.65 -5.02 -4.95
CA GLY A 185 17.34 -5.03 -3.65
C GLY A 185 16.52 -4.32 -2.57
N MET A 186 16.72 -4.67 -1.30
CA MET A 186 15.95 -4.11 -0.18
C MET A 186 15.94 -2.58 -0.13
N ASN A 187 17.07 -1.95 -0.48
CA ASN A 187 17.23 -0.49 -0.46
C ASN A 187 16.92 0.16 -1.81
N GLU A 188 16.70 -0.62 -2.85
CA GLU A 188 16.40 -0.12 -4.20
C GLU A 188 14.89 0.17 -4.34
N PRO A 189 14.51 1.28 -4.98
CA PRO A 189 13.12 1.53 -5.32
C PRO A 189 12.71 0.76 -6.59
N PHE A 190 11.44 0.41 -6.67
CA PHE A 190 10.82 0.06 -7.94
C PHE A 190 10.64 1.32 -8.78
N VAL A 191 10.78 1.20 -10.11
CA VAL A 191 10.48 2.28 -11.05
C VAL A 191 9.19 1.89 -11.79
N ILE A 192 8.12 2.65 -11.57
CA ILE A 192 6.80 2.39 -12.14
C ILE A 192 6.30 3.68 -12.79
N SER A 193 6.03 3.64 -14.09
CA SER A 193 5.64 4.82 -14.89
C SER A 193 6.58 6.02 -14.68
N GLY A 194 7.89 5.77 -14.56
CA GLY A 194 8.92 6.80 -14.34
C GLY A 194 9.05 7.30 -12.90
N TYR A 195 8.21 6.84 -11.98
CA TYR A 195 8.27 7.23 -10.57
C TYR A 195 8.93 6.15 -9.71
N LYS A 196 9.67 6.59 -8.69
CA LYS A 196 10.32 5.70 -7.73
C LYS A 196 9.38 5.42 -6.56
N LEU A 197 9.17 4.13 -6.24
CA LEU A 197 8.38 3.67 -5.10
C LEU A 197 9.20 2.63 -4.32
N ARG A 198 9.38 2.83 -3.04
CA ARG A 198 10.10 1.87 -2.16
C ARG A 198 9.26 0.63 -1.86
N TYR A 199 7.94 0.80 -1.87
CA TYR A 199 6.92 -0.23 -1.60
C TYR A 199 5.58 0.21 -2.22
N PRO A 200 4.58 -0.67 -2.35
CA PRO A 200 3.25 -0.31 -2.84
C PRO A 200 2.58 0.77 -1.99
N ALA A 201 1.94 1.73 -2.65
CA ALA A 201 1.33 2.92 -2.06
C ALA A 201 2.32 3.92 -1.40
N ASP A 202 3.59 3.88 -1.80
CA ASP A 202 4.59 4.85 -1.35
C ASP A 202 4.45 6.18 -2.09
N SER A 203 3.97 7.22 -1.42
CA SER A 203 3.94 8.60 -1.93
C SER A 203 5.15 9.43 -1.52
N GLY A 204 6.05 8.87 -0.70
CA GLY A 204 7.15 9.62 -0.07
C GLY A 204 8.27 10.06 -1.02
N LEU A 205 8.28 9.54 -2.25
CA LEU A 205 9.24 9.91 -3.31
C LEU A 205 8.58 10.68 -4.46
N GLY A 206 7.41 11.30 -4.23
CA GLY A 206 6.73 12.14 -5.21
C GLY A 206 5.88 11.38 -6.23
N ALA A 207 5.57 10.11 -5.99
CA ALA A 207 4.63 9.37 -6.82
C ALA A 207 3.23 10.02 -6.76
N PRO A 208 2.56 10.22 -7.92
CA PRO A 208 1.27 10.87 -7.99
C PRO A 208 0.16 10.01 -7.36
N ALA A 209 -0.94 10.67 -6.97
CA ALA A 209 -2.09 10.01 -6.36
C ALA A 209 -2.64 8.86 -7.22
N GLY A 210 -2.64 9.01 -8.55
CA GLY A 210 -3.05 7.96 -9.49
C GLY A 210 -2.28 6.66 -9.34
N LEU A 211 -1.01 6.70 -8.93
CA LEU A 211 -0.21 5.48 -8.69
C LEU A 211 -0.38 4.90 -7.28
N VAL A 212 -0.72 5.71 -6.27
CA VAL A 212 -0.67 5.26 -4.88
C VAL A 212 -2.04 5.04 -4.24
N CYS A 213 -3.07 5.81 -4.64
CA CYS A 213 -4.41 5.68 -4.07
C CYS A 213 -5.07 4.35 -4.45
N ASN A 214 -5.83 3.76 -3.51
CA ASN A 214 -6.52 2.47 -3.69
C ASN A 214 -5.61 1.31 -4.13
N CYS A 215 -4.30 1.41 -3.92
CA CYS A 215 -3.38 0.34 -4.21
C CYS A 215 -3.64 -0.87 -3.29
N ARG A 216 -3.67 -2.08 -3.88
CA ARG A 216 -3.88 -3.36 -3.18
C ARG A 216 -2.69 -4.31 -3.37
N CYS A 217 -1.58 -3.77 -3.86
CA CYS A 217 -0.35 -4.53 -4.03
C CYS A 217 0.37 -4.68 -2.69
N THR A 218 1.22 -5.70 -2.61
CA THR A 218 2.07 -5.97 -1.45
C THR A 218 3.47 -6.39 -1.92
N LEU A 219 4.35 -6.67 -0.96
CA LEU A 219 5.70 -7.18 -1.23
C LEU A 219 5.84 -8.63 -0.78
N ILE A 220 6.65 -9.38 -1.50
CA ILE A 220 7.23 -10.64 -1.05
C ILE A 220 8.74 -10.43 -0.87
N TYR A 221 9.32 -11.08 0.12
CA TYR A 221 10.74 -11.01 0.41
C TYR A 221 11.41 -12.34 0.13
N HIS A 222 12.55 -12.27 -0.55
CA HIS A 222 13.36 -13.44 -0.88
C HIS A 222 14.72 -13.30 -0.21
N GLU A 223 15.18 -14.37 0.40
CA GLU A 223 16.55 -14.44 0.90
C GLU A 223 17.51 -14.63 -0.28
N LYS A 224 18.54 -13.79 -0.37
CA LYS A 224 19.61 -14.01 -1.34
C LYS A 224 20.34 -15.29 -0.94
N ARG A 225 20.37 -16.26 -1.84
CA ARG A 225 21.27 -17.40 -1.67
C ARG A 225 22.69 -16.89 -1.88
N ILE A 226 23.52 -17.06 -0.87
CA ILE A 226 24.98 -16.82 -0.95
C ILE A 226 25.59 -17.93 -1.80
#